data_ca40ae6e3e7fc0a9c9fab3d9a0c4885a
#
_entry.id   ca40ae6e3e7fc0a9c9fab3d9a0c4885a
#
_cell.length_a   1.000
_cell.length_b   1.000
_cell.length_c   1.000
_cell.angle_alpha   90.00
_cell.angle_beta   90.00
_cell.angle_gamma   90.00
#
_symmetry.space_group_name_H-M   'P 1'
#
loop_
_entity.id
_entity.type
_entity.pdbx_description
1 polymer ?
#
loop_
_entity_poly.entity_id
_entity_poly.type
_entity_poly.pdbx_seq_one_letter_code
_entity_poly.pdbx_strand_id
1 'polypeptide(L)'
;MNVLIADDEKIVLEGLKYIIDWNRLGFTICQTACDGQDAFEKIKSLNPDLVLLDIRMPKMTGIEVVQAAVESGYTGKFIILSGVTDFKLAQT
;
A
#
# COMPACT_ATOMS: atom_id res chain seq x y z
N MET A 1 -2.42 8.24 -13.68
CA MET A 1 -1.56 8.16 -12.47
C MET A 1 -1.47 6.71 -12.00
N ASN A 2 -0.34 6.34 -11.45
CA ASN A 2 -0.08 4.96 -11.03
C ASN A 2 -0.28 4.78 -9.55
N VAL A 3 -0.85 3.63 -9.16
CA VAL A 3 -1.03 3.26 -7.76
C VAL A 3 -0.36 1.92 -7.48
N LEU A 4 0.32 1.84 -6.34
CA LEU A 4 0.88 0.61 -5.79
C LEU A 4 0.03 0.20 -4.58
N ILE A 5 -0.36 -1.07 -4.53
CA ILE A 5 -1.14 -1.60 -3.41
C ILE A 5 -0.29 -2.64 -2.70
N ALA A 6 -0.14 -2.51 -1.39
CA ALA A 6 0.67 -3.41 -0.58
C ALA A 6 -0.13 -3.95 0.61
N ASP A 7 -0.22 -5.26 0.69
CA ASP A 7 -0.89 -5.99 1.78
C ASP A 7 -0.34 -7.41 1.78
N ASP A 8 -0.14 -8.00 2.94
CA ASP A 8 0.36 -9.36 3.04
C ASP A 8 -0.71 -10.42 2.76
N GLU A 9 -1.96 -10.03 2.69
CA GLU A 9 -3.06 -10.95 2.37
C GLU A 9 -3.49 -10.79 0.92
N LYS A 10 -3.31 -11.84 0.13
CA LYS A 10 -3.67 -11.82 -1.29
C LYS A 10 -5.14 -11.53 -1.52
N ILE A 11 -6.01 -12.02 -0.63
CA ILE A 11 -7.45 -11.80 -0.78
C ILE A 11 -7.80 -10.31 -0.66
N VAL A 12 -7.07 -9.58 0.19
CA VAL A 12 -7.26 -8.14 0.32
C VAL A 12 -6.79 -7.42 -0.95
N LEU A 13 -5.62 -7.81 -1.48
CA LEU A 13 -5.11 -7.23 -2.73
C LEU A 13 -6.10 -7.42 -3.87
N GLU A 14 -6.62 -8.64 -4.03
CA GLU A 14 -7.60 -8.93 -5.08
C GLU A 14 -8.89 -8.15 -4.86
N GLY A 15 -9.36 -8.08 -3.61
CA GLY A 15 -10.55 -7.31 -3.28
C GLY A 15 -10.42 -5.84 -3.64
N LEU A 16 -9.28 -5.22 -3.30
CA LEU A 16 -9.04 -3.82 -3.59
C LEU A 16 -9.00 -3.53 -5.10
N LYS A 17 -8.50 -4.47 -5.90
CA LYS A 17 -8.49 -4.32 -7.36
C LYS A 17 -9.90 -4.24 -7.94
N TYR A 18 -10.84 -4.99 -7.36
CA TYR A 18 -12.20 -5.11 -7.91
C TYR A 18 -13.20 -4.16 -7.26
N ILE A 19 -13.05 -3.86 -5.97
CA ILE A 19 -14.00 -3.02 -5.24
C ILE A 19 -13.87 -1.56 -5.65
N ILE A 20 -12.65 -1.10 -5.90
CA ILE A 20 -12.39 0.29 -6.27
C ILE A 20 -12.29 0.40 -7.79
N ASP A 21 -13.06 1.29 -8.38
CA ASP A 21 -12.97 1.57 -9.81
C ASP A 21 -11.82 2.54 -10.07
N TRP A 22 -10.62 1.99 -10.13
CA TRP A 22 -9.38 2.77 -10.27
C TRP A 22 -9.37 3.59 -11.56
N ASN A 23 -9.83 3.01 -12.66
CA ASN A 23 -9.87 3.71 -13.95
C ASN A 23 -10.73 4.96 -13.87
N ARG A 24 -11.87 4.87 -13.21
CA ARG A 24 -12.77 6.00 -13.05
C ARG A 24 -12.15 7.12 -12.23
N LEU A 25 -11.28 6.77 -11.29
CA LEU A 25 -10.55 7.73 -10.46
C LEU A 25 -9.30 8.27 -11.14
N GLY A 26 -8.98 7.78 -12.32
CA GLY A 26 -7.79 8.20 -13.06
C GLY A 26 -6.52 7.47 -12.66
N PHE A 27 -6.63 6.32 -12.02
CA PHE A 27 -5.49 5.52 -11.57
C PHE A 27 -5.37 4.21 -12.32
N THR A 28 -4.14 3.77 -12.49
CA THR A 28 -3.81 2.43 -13.00
C THR A 28 -2.99 1.72 -11.92
N ILE A 29 -3.38 0.49 -11.57
CA ILE A 29 -2.60 -0.31 -10.64
C ILE A 29 -1.34 -0.77 -11.36
N CYS A 30 -0.17 -0.22 -10.96
CA CYS A 30 1.08 -0.56 -11.63
C CYS A 30 1.66 -1.87 -11.10
N GLN A 31 1.52 -2.15 -9.81
CA GLN A 31 1.99 -3.37 -9.18
C GLN A 31 1.32 -3.57 -7.83
N THR A 32 1.49 -4.77 -7.28
CA THR A 32 1.12 -5.06 -5.90
C THR A 32 2.35 -5.59 -5.15
N ALA A 33 2.34 -5.49 -3.83
CA ALA A 33 3.41 -5.99 -2.98
C ALA A 33 2.80 -6.79 -1.83
N CYS A 34 3.49 -7.84 -1.39
CA CYS A 34 3.01 -8.77 -0.37
C CYS A 34 3.67 -8.57 1.00
N ASP A 35 4.68 -7.74 1.08
CA ASP A 35 5.36 -7.41 2.34
C ASP A 35 5.97 -6.02 2.25
N GLY A 36 6.43 -5.50 3.39
CA GLY A 36 6.93 -4.13 3.45
C GLY A 36 8.23 -3.92 2.69
N GLN A 37 9.12 -4.92 2.67
CA GLN A 37 10.37 -4.82 1.93
C GLN A 37 10.11 -4.73 0.43
N ASP A 38 9.23 -5.59 -0.08
CA ASP A 38 8.83 -5.57 -1.48
C ASP A 38 8.16 -4.25 -1.84
N ALA A 39 7.30 -3.75 -0.96
CA ALA A 39 6.63 -2.47 -1.16
C ALA A 39 7.65 -1.33 -1.28
N PHE A 40 8.62 -1.28 -0.38
CA PHE A 40 9.65 -0.24 -0.39
C PHE A 40 10.47 -0.30 -1.68
N GLU A 41 10.89 -1.49 -2.09
CA GLU A 41 11.67 -1.64 -3.33
C GLU A 41 10.88 -1.20 -4.55
N LYS A 42 9.58 -1.52 -4.61
CA LYS A 42 8.72 -1.12 -5.72
C LYS A 42 8.43 0.38 -5.71
N ILE A 43 8.32 1.00 -4.56
CA ILE A 43 8.19 2.46 -4.46
C ILE A 43 9.41 3.12 -5.10
N LYS A 44 10.61 2.65 -4.78
CA LYS A 44 11.85 3.21 -5.33
C LYS A 44 11.97 3.01 -6.84
N SER A 45 11.61 1.81 -7.33
CA SER A 45 11.81 1.48 -8.74
C SER A 45 10.72 2.01 -9.64
N LEU A 46 9.47 2.07 -9.18
CA LEU A 46 8.32 2.45 -9.99
C LEU A 46 7.87 3.89 -9.79
N ASN A 47 8.22 4.48 -8.66
CA ASN A 47 7.84 5.84 -8.30
C ASN A 47 6.33 6.08 -8.51
N PRO A 48 5.45 5.29 -7.90
CA PRO A 48 4.01 5.44 -8.11
C PRO A 48 3.50 6.77 -7.55
N ASP A 49 2.38 7.25 -8.10
CA ASP A 49 1.79 8.51 -7.62
C ASP A 49 1.10 8.33 -6.27
N LEU A 50 0.56 7.14 -6.02
CA LEU A 50 -0.16 6.80 -4.80
C LEU A 50 0.23 5.42 -4.33
N VAL A 51 0.37 5.24 -3.03
CA VAL A 51 0.65 3.94 -2.40
C VAL A 51 -0.42 3.67 -1.35
N LEU A 52 -1.13 2.55 -1.49
CA LEU A 52 -2.01 2.02 -0.46
C LEU A 52 -1.23 0.97 0.32
N LEU A 53 -1.10 1.15 1.63
CA LEU A 53 -0.33 0.26 2.49
C LEU A 53 -1.18 -0.25 3.63
N ASP A 54 -1.08 -1.55 3.90
CA ASP A 54 -1.52 -2.08 5.18
C ASP A 54 -0.45 -1.74 6.25
N ILE A 55 -0.89 -1.54 7.48
CA ILE A 55 0.03 -1.26 8.60
C ILE A 55 0.85 -2.51 8.93
N ARG A 56 0.19 -3.66 9.02
CA ARG A 56 0.81 -4.90 9.47
C ARG A 56 1.27 -5.75 8.30
N MET A 57 2.56 -5.70 8.02
CA MET A 57 3.18 -6.52 6.99
C MET A 57 4.47 -7.12 7.52
N PRO A 58 4.85 -8.32 7.02
CA PRO A 58 6.15 -8.90 7.36
C PRO A 58 7.29 -8.02 6.86
N LYS A 59 8.44 -8.16 7.46
CA LYS A 59 9.72 -7.53 7.12
C LYS A 59 9.76 -6.04 7.44
N MET A 60 8.80 -5.26 6.96
CA MET A 60 8.66 -3.85 7.31
C MET A 60 7.17 -3.55 7.48
N THR A 61 6.83 -2.85 8.54
CA THR A 61 5.45 -2.38 8.73
C THR A 61 5.13 -1.25 7.74
N GLY A 62 3.85 -0.95 7.58
CA GLY A 62 3.44 0.17 6.73
C GLY A 62 4.08 1.50 7.16
N ILE A 63 4.17 1.74 8.46
CA ILE A 63 4.80 2.96 9.00
C ILE A 63 6.28 3.00 8.65
N GLU A 64 6.99 1.89 8.78
CA GLU A 64 8.40 1.81 8.42
C GLU A 64 8.62 2.05 6.92
N VAL A 65 7.72 1.53 6.08
CA VAL A 65 7.78 1.77 4.64
C VAL A 65 7.63 3.26 4.32
N VAL A 66 6.66 3.93 4.96
CA VAL A 66 6.46 5.37 4.76
C VAL A 66 7.72 6.14 5.15
N GLN A 67 8.28 5.85 6.32
CA GLN A 67 9.48 6.53 6.80
C GLN A 67 10.66 6.32 5.85
N ALA A 68 10.90 5.09 5.45
CA ALA A 68 12.01 4.79 4.55
C ALA A 68 11.84 5.43 3.17
N ALA A 69 10.61 5.43 2.65
CA ALA A 69 10.32 6.04 1.35
C ALA A 69 10.55 7.55 1.38
N VAL A 70 10.04 8.22 2.41
CA VAL A 70 10.23 9.68 2.56
C VAL A 70 11.72 10.02 2.69
N GLU A 71 12.45 9.26 3.48
CA GLU A 71 13.89 9.45 3.65
C GLU A 71 14.66 9.25 2.34
N SER A 72 14.18 8.38 1.46
CA SER A 72 14.81 8.15 0.16
C SER A 72 14.41 9.16 -0.92
N GLY A 73 13.56 10.14 -0.58
CA GLY A 73 13.17 11.19 -1.49
C GLY A 73 11.85 10.99 -2.22
N TYR A 74 11.07 9.99 -1.85
CA TYR A 74 9.76 9.75 -2.46
C TYR A 74 8.79 10.89 -2.08
N THR A 75 8.10 11.44 -3.08
CA THR A 75 7.20 12.57 -2.91
C THR A 75 5.72 12.26 -3.19
N GLY A 76 5.40 11.02 -3.51
CA GLY A 76 4.02 10.60 -3.75
C GLY A 76 3.19 10.57 -2.48
N LYS A 77 1.94 10.16 -2.62
CA LYS A 77 0.97 10.11 -1.53
C LYS A 77 0.83 8.71 -0.97
N PHE A 78 0.49 8.63 0.32
CA PHE A 78 0.21 7.36 0.98
C PHE A 78 -1.20 7.36 1.55
N ILE A 79 -1.85 6.20 1.48
CA ILE A 79 -3.06 5.91 2.23
C ILE A 79 -2.78 4.66 3.05
N ILE A 80 -2.92 4.76 4.37
CA ILE A 80 -2.70 3.65 5.27
C ILE A 80 -4.04 2.97 5.54
N LEU A 81 -4.08 1.65 5.33
CA LEU A 81 -5.26 0.85 5.57
C LEU A 81 -5.14 0.16 6.92
N SER A 82 -6.22 0.20 7.70
CA SER A 82 -6.30 -0.60 8.92
C SER A 82 -6.80 -1.99 8.54
N GLY A 83 -6.15 -3.03 9.06
CA GLY A 83 -6.62 -4.39 8.89
C GLY A 83 -7.92 -4.62 9.66
N VAL A 84 -8.60 -5.72 9.33
CA VAL A 84 -9.85 -6.09 10.00
C VAL A 84 -9.64 -6.21 11.51
N THR A 85 -8.52 -6.76 11.94
CA THR A 85 -8.18 -6.90 13.36
C THR A 85 -8.05 -5.55 14.05
N ASP A 86 -7.41 -4.59 13.38
CA ASP A 86 -7.24 -3.24 13.94
C ASP A 86 -8.58 -2.52 14.06
N PHE A 87 -9.44 -2.69 13.08
CA PHE A 87 -10.78 -2.15 13.11
C PHE A 87 -11.59 -2.70 14.29
N LYS A 88 -11.54 -4.02 14.52
CA LYS A 88 -12.22 -4.64 15.65
C LYS A 88 -11.70 -4.15 16.99
N LEU A 89 -10.40 -3.99 17.13
CA LEU A 89 -9.80 -3.45 18.34
C LEU A 89 -10.25 -2.02 18.61
N ALA A 90 -10.38 -1.21 17.57
CA ALA A 90 -10.83 0.16 17.71
C ALA A 90 -12.29 0.25 18.15
N GLN A 91 -13.11 -0.74 17.85
CA GLN A 91 -14.51 -0.77 18.23
C GLN A 91 -14.75 -1.30 19.63
N THR A 92 -13.84 -2.03 20.20
CA THR A 92 -13.97 -2.58 21.55
C THR A 92 -13.37 -1.66 22.59
#